data_76f1a2a9675841d6b75a580d0036a4e7
#
_entry.id   76f1a2a9675841d6b75a580d0036a4e7
#
_cell.length_a   1.000
_cell.length_b   1.000
_cell.length_c   1.000
_cell.angle_alpha   90.00
_cell.angle_beta   90.00
_cell.angle_gamma   90.00
#
_symmetry.space_group_name_H-M   'P 1'
#
loop_
_entity.id
_entity.type
_entity.pdbx_description
1 polymer ?
#
loop_
_entity_poly.entity_id
_entity_poly.type
_entity_poly.pdbx_seq_one_letter_code
_entity_poly.pdbx_strand_id
1 'polypeptide(L)'
;MKNSKKYDSLKLSNQVCFPLYACSKELVSQYTPYLKKLGLTYTQYIVMMVMWESVSVSSRDLAARVHLDYGTLTPVLKKLETTGYITRKRDPEDERLLILELTDKGEAVKDEALKIPPCIASCVGLNEEEFKMLYILTYKALNNMENAKCKNQ
;
A
#
# COMPACT_ATOMS: atom_id res chain seq x y z
N MET A 1 -25.92 29.13 25.27
CA MET A 1 -25.13 27.87 25.16
C MET A 1 -26.08 26.67 25.01
N LYS A 2 -26.88 26.64 23.93
CA LYS A 2 -27.74 25.47 23.60
C LYS A 2 -27.28 24.93 22.28
N ASN A 3 -26.65 23.77 22.25
CA ASN A 3 -26.56 22.84 21.11
C ASN A 3 -25.20 22.09 21.01
N SER A 4 -24.47 21.94 22.10
CA SER A 4 -23.18 21.21 22.10
C SER A 4 -23.35 19.73 21.68
N LYS A 5 -24.40 19.05 22.17
CA LYS A 5 -24.62 17.63 21.89
C LYS A 5 -25.04 17.31 20.44
N LYS A 6 -25.73 18.24 19.76
CA LYS A 6 -26.23 18.03 18.38
C LYS A 6 -25.10 17.81 17.38
N TYR A 7 -23.97 18.47 17.59
CA TYR A 7 -22.80 18.42 16.66
C TYR A 7 -21.63 17.59 17.21
N ASP A 8 -21.82 16.84 18.29
CA ASP A 8 -20.76 16.01 18.86
C ASP A 8 -20.21 14.98 17.88
N SER A 9 -21.07 14.44 17.01
CA SER A 9 -20.66 13.52 15.93
C SER A 9 -19.76 14.17 14.87
N LEU A 10 -19.70 15.52 14.79
CA LEU A 10 -18.83 16.24 13.86
C LEU A 10 -17.49 16.64 14.48
N LYS A 11 -17.30 16.41 15.76
CA LYS A 11 -16.00 16.67 16.39
C LYS A 11 -14.95 15.72 15.83
N LEU A 12 -13.79 16.26 15.48
CA LEU A 12 -12.68 15.47 14.94
C LEU A 12 -12.25 14.35 15.89
N SER A 13 -12.28 14.62 17.20
CA SER A 13 -11.96 13.63 18.25
C SER A 13 -12.91 12.44 18.31
N ASN A 14 -14.10 12.56 17.72
CA ASN A 14 -15.11 11.49 17.68
C ASN A 14 -15.10 10.73 16.33
N GLN A 15 -14.16 11.05 15.44
CA GLN A 15 -14.04 10.43 14.12
C GLN A 15 -12.95 9.37 14.13
N VAL A 16 -13.31 8.09 13.98
CA VAL A 16 -12.32 6.99 13.85
C VAL A 16 -11.46 7.11 12.59
N CYS A 17 -11.99 7.70 11.53
CA CYS A 17 -11.25 7.90 10.28
C CYS A 17 -10.06 8.87 10.43
N PHE A 18 -10.14 9.83 11.33
CA PHE A 18 -9.04 10.79 11.51
C PHE A 18 -7.76 10.16 12.08
N PRO A 19 -7.78 9.42 13.22
CA PRO A 19 -6.56 8.77 13.70
C PRO A 19 -6.02 7.73 12.70
N LEU A 20 -6.86 7.01 11.96
CA LEU A 20 -6.41 6.11 10.90
C LEU A 20 -5.69 6.87 9.79
N TYR A 21 -6.25 7.97 9.31
CA TYR A 21 -5.63 8.83 8.30
C TYR A 21 -4.30 9.42 8.80
N ALA A 22 -4.29 10.02 9.98
CA ALA A 22 -3.11 10.66 10.54
C ALA A 22 -1.99 9.64 10.80
N CYS A 23 -2.33 8.48 11.39
CA CYS A 23 -1.40 7.39 11.63
C CYS A 23 -0.83 6.84 10.31
N SER A 24 -1.66 6.57 9.32
CA SER A 24 -1.20 6.10 8.00
C SER A 24 -0.26 7.09 7.32
N LYS A 25 -0.61 8.39 7.34
CA LYS A 25 0.23 9.44 6.77
C LYS A 25 1.60 9.51 7.47
N GLU A 26 1.61 9.49 8.80
CA GLU A 26 2.84 9.54 9.57
C GLU A 26 3.69 8.29 9.36
N LEU A 27 3.07 7.11 9.40
CA LEU A 27 3.74 5.84 9.14
C LEU A 27 4.41 5.82 7.77
N VAL A 28 3.69 6.25 6.72
CA VAL A 28 4.24 6.32 5.35
C VAL A 28 5.42 7.30 5.29
N SER A 29 5.39 8.40 6.04
CA SER A 29 6.49 9.36 6.08
C SER A 29 7.78 8.75 6.64
N GLN A 30 7.68 7.82 7.61
CA GLN A 30 8.84 7.12 8.19
C GLN A 30 9.58 6.23 7.17
N TYR A 31 8.90 5.77 6.12
CA TYR A 31 9.56 5.02 5.04
C TYR A 31 10.47 5.89 4.17
N THR A 32 10.20 7.19 4.06
CA THR A 32 10.84 8.10 3.09
C THR A 32 12.38 8.04 3.12
N PRO A 33 13.08 8.13 4.28
CA PRO A 33 14.55 8.12 4.31
C PRO A 33 15.16 6.79 3.84
N TYR A 34 14.45 5.69 4.04
CA TYR A 34 14.88 4.36 3.60
C TYR A 34 14.63 4.17 2.11
N LEU A 35 13.44 4.48 1.65
CA LEU A 35 13.03 4.28 0.26
C LEU A 35 13.76 5.20 -0.71
N LYS A 36 14.16 6.40 -0.27
CA LYS A 36 14.99 7.32 -1.06
C LYS A 36 16.32 6.67 -1.47
N LYS A 37 16.92 5.85 -0.61
CA LYS A 37 18.15 5.11 -0.91
C LYS A 37 17.97 4.08 -2.01
N LEU A 38 16.76 3.52 -2.14
CA LEU A 38 16.37 2.56 -3.16
C LEU A 38 15.78 3.24 -4.42
N GLY A 39 15.68 4.57 -4.45
CA GLY A 39 15.05 5.31 -5.54
C GLY A 39 13.55 5.03 -5.68
N LEU A 40 12.87 4.68 -4.58
CA LEU A 40 11.45 4.31 -4.55
C LEU A 40 10.62 5.33 -3.75
N THR A 41 9.38 5.53 -4.19
CA THR A 41 8.31 6.09 -3.36
C THR A 41 7.61 4.97 -2.59
N TYR A 42 6.80 5.30 -1.58
CA TYR A 42 6.04 4.29 -0.83
C TYR A 42 5.11 3.47 -1.74
N THR A 43 4.40 4.11 -2.67
CA THR A 43 3.52 3.42 -3.62
C THR A 43 4.30 2.47 -4.54
N GLN A 44 5.49 2.86 -4.98
CA GLN A 44 6.38 1.98 -5.75
C GLN A 44 6.87 0.80 -4.90
N TYR A 45 7.17 1.04 -3.62
CA TYR A 45 7.63 0.00 -2.70
C TYR A 45 6.57 -1.08 -2.46
N ILE A 46 5.28 -0.70 -2.22
CA ILE A 46 4.21 -1.70 -2.06
C ILE A 46 3.97 -2.51 -3.35
N VAL A 47 4.14 -1.90 -4.52
CA VAL A 47 4.13 -2.63 -5.80
C VAL A 47 5.30 -3.61 -5.88
N MET A 48 6.51 -3.18 -5.52
CA MET A 48 7.69 -4.05 -5.49
C MET A 48 7.52 -5.21 -4.50
N MET A 49 6.88 -5.00 -3.35
CA MET A 49 6.57 -6.09 -2.40
C MET A 49 5.74 -7.19 -3.07
N VAL A 50 4.72 -6.83 -3.85
CA VAL A 50 3.94 -7.80 -4.61
C VAL A 50 4.79 -8.49 -5.69
N MET A 51 5.65 -7.74 -6.39
CA MET A 51 6.54 -8.28 -7.41
C MET A 51 7.57 -9.26 -6.83
N TRP A 52 8.06 -9.04 -5.60
CA TRP A 52 8.98 -9.96 -4.93
C TRP A 52 8.34 -11.26 -4.42
N GLU A 53 7.01 -11.30 -4.34
CA GLU A 53 6.27 -12.51 -3.98
C GLU A 53 5.92 -13.37 -5.19
N SER A 54 5.99 -12.82 -6.41
CA SER A 54 5.47 -13.44 -7.63
C SER A 54 6.48 -13.36 -8.76
N VAL A 55 6.65 -14.42 -9.53
CA VAL A 55 7.52 -14.43 -10.73
C VAL A 55 6.97 -13.47 -11.78
N SER A 56 5.65 -13.49 -11.96
CA SER A 56 4.92 -12.55 -12.81
C SER A 56 3.54 -12.27 -12.22
N VAL A 57 2.97 -11.12 -12.54
CA VAL A 57 1.63 -10.72 -12.07
C VAL A 57 0.93 -9.88 -13.14
N SER A 58 -0.38 -10.09 -13.31
CA SER A 58 -1.18 -9.22 -14.18
C SER A 58 -1.37 -7.85 -13.54
N SER A 59 -1.49 -6.80 -14.36
CA SER A 59 -1.80 -5.46 -13.85
C SER A 59 -3.12 -5.39 -13.09
N ARG A 60 -4.08 -6.29 -13.41
CA ARG A 60 -5.36 -6.43 -12.71
C ARG A 60 -5.15 -6.96 -11.28
N ASP A 61 -4.45 -8.08 -11.14
CA ASP A 61 -4.21 -8.70 -9.84
C ASP A 61 -3.35 -7.82 -8.95
N LEU A 62 -2.35 -7.17 -9.54
CA LEU A 62 -1.54 -6.19 -8.82
C LEU A 62 -2.39 -5.05 -8.29
N ALA A 63 -3.25 -4.43 -9.13
CA ALA A 63 -4.13 -3.34 -8.71
C ALA A 63 -5.03 -3.74 -7.54
N ALA A 64 -5.62 -4.95 -7.61
CA ALA A 64 -6.44 -5.50 -6.54
C ALA A 64 -5.64 -5.70 -5.24
N ARG A 65 -4.43 -6.28 -5.33
CA ARG A 65 -3.57 -6.56 -4.15
C ARG A 65 -3.08 -5.30 -3.44
N VAL A 66 -2.79 -4.22 -4.19
CA VAL A 66 -2.31 -2.96 -3.61
C VAL A 66 -3.43 -1.94 -3.37
N HIS A 67 -4.69 -2.30 -3.62
CA HIS A 67 -5.88 -1.45 -3.49
C HIS A 67 -5.75 -0.11 -4.24
N LEU A 68 -5.18 -0.13 -5.46
CA LEU A 68 -5.03 1.04 -6.32
C LEU A 68 -5.90 0.93 -7.57
N ASP A 69 -6.45 2.06 -8.00
CA ASP A 69 -7.07 2.19 -9.30
C ASP A 69 -6.02 2.24 -10.44
N TYR A 70 -6.44 1.94 -11.67
CA TYR A 70 -5.56 1.92 -12.83
C TYR A 70 -4.94 3.29 -13.16
N GLY A 71 -5.65 4.39 -12.86
CA GLY A 71 -5.14 5.75 -13.08
C GLY A 71 -3.92 6.03 -12.20
N THR A 72 -3.98 5.60 -10.95
CA THR A 72 -2.88 5.70 -9.97
C THR A 72 -1.76 4.69 -10.26
N LEU A 73 -2.10 3.47 -10.65
CA LEU A 73 -1.12 2.41 -10.86
C LEU A 73 -0.26 2.62 -12.13
N THR A 74 -0.87 3.07 -13.22
CA THR A 74 -0.17 3.24 -14.52
C THR A 74 1.10 4.09 -14.44
N PRO A 75 1.11 5.30 -13.85
CA PRO A 75 2.33 6.09 -13.72
C PRO A 75 3.37 5.44 -12.80
N VAL A 76 2.93 4.71 -11.78
CA VAL A 76 3.82 3.96 -10.88
C VAL A 76 4.57 2.87 -11.67
N LEU A 77 3.85 2.07 -12.46
CA LEU A 77 4.44 1.02 -13.29
C LEU A 77 5.40 1.58 -14.34
N LYS A 78 5.02 2.69 -15.02
CA LYS A 78 5.91 3.38 -15.96
C LYS A 78 7.23 3.79 -15.31
N LYS A 79 7.16 4.32 -14.09
CA LYS A 79 8.35 4.75 -13.36
C LYS A 79 9.22 3.57 -12.95
N LEU A 80 8.65 2.47 -12.45
CA LEU A 80 9.39 1.26 -12.10
C LEU A 80 10.05 0.61 -13.32
N GLU A 81 9.37 0.59 -14.47
CA GLU A 81 9.95 0.12 -15.74
C GLU A 81 11.10 1.05 -16.19
N THR A 82 10.93 2.37 -16.18
CA THR A 82 11.98 3.34 -16.54
C THR A 82 13.20 3.23 -15.61
N THR A 83 12.97 2.88 -14.34
CA THR A 83 14.05 2.62 -13.38
C THR A 83 14.73 1.27 -13.62
N GLY A 84 14.09 0.40 -14.40
CA GLY A 84 14.57 -0.93 -14.75
C GLY A 84 14.34 -1.98 -13.67
N TYR A 85 13.36 -1.80 -12.79
CA TYR A 85 13.01 -2.77 -11.74
C TYR A 85 12.03 -3.82 -12.21
N ILE A 86 11.16 -3.49 -13.17
CA ILE A 86 10.22 -4.40 -13.79
C ILE A 86 10.25 -4.25 -15.31
N THR A 87 9.75 -5.28 -16.01
CA THR A 87 9.34 -5.19 -17.42
C THR A 87 7.82 -5.27 -17.51
N ARG A 88 7.28 -4.75 -18.61
CA ARG A 88 5.84 -4.80 -18.90
C ARG A 88 5.65 -5.36 -20.32
N LYS A 89 4.84 -6.39 -20.43
CA LYS A 89 4.46 -7.00 -21.71
C LYS A 89 2.93 -7.00 -21.81
N ARG A 90 2.38 -6.92 -23.01
CA ARG A 90 0.95 -7.15 -23.20
C ARG A 90 0.64 -8.63 -22.98
N ASP A 91 -0.50 -8.88 -22.34
CA ASP A 91 -0.99 -10.25 -22.21
C ASP A 91 -1.36 -10.78 -23.60
N PRO A 92 -0.87 -11.98 -23.99
CA PRO A 92 -1.21 -12.58 -25.29
C PRO A 92 -2.69 -12.90 -25.48
N GLU A 93 -3.42 -13.14 -24.39
CA GLU A 93 -4.84 -13.50 -24.41
C GLU A 93 -5.78 -12.29 -24.24
N ASP A 94 -5.34 -11.25 -23.51
CA ASP A 94 -6.08 -10.01 -23.34
C ASP A 94 -5.15 -8.80 -23.45
N GLU A 95 -5.07 -8.20 -24.63
CA GLU A 95 -4.21 -7.04 -24.91
C GLU A 95 -4.46 -5.80 -24.01
N ARG A 96 -5.59 -5.78 -23.31
CA ARG A 96 -5.91 -4.72 -22.34
C ARG A 96 -5.15 -4.88 -21.01
N LEU A 97 -4.65 -6.08 -20.74
CA LEU A 97 -3.87 -6.39 -19.56
C LEU A 97 -2.38 -6.28 -19.86
N LEU A 98 -1.64 -5.91 -18.84
CA LEU A 98 -0.18 -5.97 -18.83
C LEU A 98 0.24 -7.10 -17.89
N ILE A 99 1.17 -7.90 -18.34
CA ILE A 99 1.92 -8.84 -17.52
C ILE A 99 3.20 -8.12 -17.07
N LEU A 100 3.45 -8.16 -15.80
CA LEU A 100 4.58 -7.52 -15.15
C LEU A 100 5.53 -8.60 -14.68
N GLU A 101 6.81 -8.41 -14.98
CA GLU A 101 7.88 -9.34 -14.58
C GLU A 101 8.97 -8.57 -13.87
N LEU A 102 9.53 -9.16 -12.82
CA LEU A 102 10.65 -8.61 -12.08
C LEU A 102 11.94 -8.75 -12.90
N THR A 103 12.80 -7.74 -12.88
CA THR A 103 14.15 -7.81 -13.48
C THR A 103 15.19 -8.24 -12.44
N ASP A 104 16.38 -8.64 -12.87
CA ASP A 104 17.52 -8.91 -11.97
C ASP A 104 17.84 -7.70 -11.09
N LYS A 105 17.73 -6.49 -11.64
CA LYS A 105 17.92 -5.24 -10.89
C LYS A 105 16.82 -5.05 -9.83
N GLY A 106 15.57 -5.39 -10.17
CA GLY A 106 14.45 -5.34 -9.24
C GLY A 106 14.57 -6.38 -8.14
N GLU A 107 15.09 -7.57 -8.43
CA GLU A 107 15.37 -8.60 -7.43
C GLU A 107 16.52 -8.19 -6.51
N ALA A 108 17.61 -7.63 -7.03
CA ALA A 108 18.76 -7.21 -6.24
C ALA A 108 18.42 -6.14 -5.18
N VAL A 109 17.38 -5.34 -5.37
CA VAL A 109 16.92 -4.33 -4.40
C VAL A 109 16.21 -4.96 -3.19
N LYS A 110 15.75 -6.19 -3.29
CA LYS A 110 15.01 -6.92 -2.25
C LYS A 110 15.79 -7.06 -0.95
N ASP A 111 17.09 -7.37 -1.04
CA ASP A 111 17.95 -7.55 0.14
C ASP A 111 18.08 -6.25 0.96
N GLU A 112 18.19 -5.12 0.28
CA GLU A 112 18.22 -3.82 0.96
C GLU A 112 16.84 -3.46 1.52
N ALA A 113 15.77 -3.80 0.81
CA ALA A 113 14.39 -3.58 1.26
C ALA A 113 14.03 -4.40 2.51
N LEU A 114 14.63 -5.59 2.69
CA LEU A 114 14.42 -6.46 3.85
C LEU A 114 14.78 -5.78 5.19
N LYS A 115 15.66 -4.78 5.16
CA LYS A 115 16.07 -4.01 6.35
C LYS A 115 15.04 -2.99 6.81
N ILE A 116 14.04 -2.65 5.98
CA ILE A 116 13.09 -1.57 6.25
C ILE A 116 12.02 -1.97 7.30
N PRO A 117 11.32 -3.12 7.17
CA PRO A 117 10.20 -3.44 8.06
C PRO A 117 10.55 -3.43 9.55
N PRO A 118 11.70 -3.98 10.01
CA PRO A 118 12.06 -3.91 11.43
C PRO A 118 12.25 -2.48 11.95
N CYS A 119 12.83 -1.59 11.12
CA CYS A 119 13.01 -0.18 11.49
C CYS A 119 11.66 0.53 11.65
N ILE A 120 10.72 0.25 10.76
CA ILE A 120 9.38 0.85 10.81
C ILE A 120 8.59 0.31 11.99
N ALA A 121 8.63 -0.99 12.25
CA ALA A 121 7.96 -1.59 13.40
C ALA A 121 8.40 -0.95 14.72
N SER A 122 9.69 -0.64 14.87
CA SER A 122 10.21 0.04 16.07
C SER A 122 9.69 1.48 16.21
N CYS A 123 9.38 2.18 15.11
CA CYS A 123 8.86 3.54 15.14
C CYS A 123 7.40 3.62 15.61
N VAL A 124 6.63 2.52 15.49
CA VAL A 124 5.21 2.50 15.88
C VAL A 124 5.06 2.52 17.40
N GLY A 125 6.04 1.99 18.16
CA GLY A 125 6.06 2.03 19.62
C GLY A 125 5.00 1.17 20.30
N LEU A 126 4.45 0.16 19.61
CA LEU A 126 3.50 -0.81 20.14
C LEU A 126 4.23 -2.09 20.55
N ASN A 127 3.76 -2.75 21.59
CA ASN A 127 4.20 -4.10 21.89
C ASN A 127 3.62 -5.11 20.88
N GLU A 128 4.09 -6.36 20.95
CA GLU A 128 3.72 -7.39 19.96
C GLU A 128 2.21 -7.68 19.93
N GLU A 129 1.55 -7.73 21.08
CA GLU A 129 0.10 -7.98 21.17
C GLU A 129 -0.70 -6.82 20.60
N GLU A 130 -0.34 -5.58 20.94
CA GLU A 130 -0.95 -4.37 20.43
C GLU A 130 -0.78 -4.25 18.91
N PHE A 131 0.42 -4.55 18.39
CA PHE A 131 0.69 -4.54 16.97
C PHE A 131 -0.15 -5.57 16.22
N LYS A 132 -0.25 -6.79 16.75
CA LYS A 132 -1.09 -7.86 16.21
C LYS A 132 -2.57 -7.47 16.22
N MET A 133 -3.04 -6.85 17.29
CA MET A 133 -4.42 -6.39 17.40
C MET A 133 -4.71 -5.30 16.36
N LEU A 134 -3.84 -4.31 16.22
CA LEU A 134 -3.96 -3.24 15.21
C LEU A 134 -4.03 -3.84 13.80
N TYR A 135 -3.14 -4.78 13.48
CA TYR A 135 -3.12 -5.48 12.19
C TYR A 135 -4.45 -6.19 11.91
N ILE A 136 -4.94 -6.98 12.86
CA ILE A 136 -6.21 -7.72 12.72
C ILE A 136 -7.39 -6.77 12.52
N LEU A 137 -7.48 -5.71 13.32
CA LEU A 137 -8.61 -4.78 13.27
C LEU A 137 -8.60 -3.94 12.00
N THR A 138 -7.45 -3.52 11.53
CA THR A 138 -7.36 -2.75 10.27
C THR A 138 -7.74 -3.60 9.06
N TYR A 139 -7.28 -4.84 8.96
CA TYR A 139 -7.69 -5.75 7.89
C TYR A 139 -9.18 -6.12 7.97
N LYS A 140 -9.70 -6.35 9.18
CA LYS A 140 -11.14 -6.60 9.36
C LYS A 140 -11.98 -5.41 8.89
N ALA A 141 -11.57 -4.20 9.23
CA ALA A 141 -12.27 -2.99 8.80
C ALA A 141 -12.20 -2.82 7.27
N LEU A 142 -11.01 -3.02 6.68
CA LEU A 142 -10.81 -2.93 5.23
C LEU A 142 -11.70 -3.92 4.48
N ASN A 143 -11.66 -5.20 4.84
CA ASN A 143 -12.48 -6.25 4.22
C ASN A 143 -13.99 -5.96 4.33
N ASN A 144 -14.45 -5.46 5.48
CA ASN A 144 -15.85 -5.11 5.66
C ASN A 144 -16.29 -3.95 4.75
N MET A 145 -15.42 -2.94 4.57
CA MET A 145 -15.72 -1.81 3.68
C MET A 145 -15.73 -2.23 2.20
N GLU A 146 -14.86 -3.15 1.79
CA GLU A 146 -14.85 -3.69 0.42
C GLU A 146 -16.10 -4.52 0.12
N ASN A 147 -16.48 -5.42 1.05
CA ASN A 147 -17.71 -6.21 0.91
C ASN A 147 -18.98 -5.33 0.89
N ALA A 148 -18.98 -4.19 1.55
CA ALA A 148 -20.09 -3.24 1.51
C ALA A 148 -20.18 -2.52 0.15
N LYS A 149 -19.07 -2.21 -0.52
CA LYS A 149 -19.05 -1.64 -1.88
C LYS A 149 -19.66 -2.61 -2.90
N CYS A 150 -19.32 -3.91 -2.82
CA CYS A 150 -19.87 -4.93 -3.72
C CYS A 150 -21.39 -5.12 -3.60
N LYS A 151 -22.00 -4.77 -2.46
CA LYS A 151 -23.45 -4.90 -2.24
C LYS A 151 -24.26 -3.68 -2.74
N ASN A 152 -23.58 -2.57 -3.03
CA ASN A 152 -24.21 -1.31 -3.46
C ASN A 152 -24.00 -1.01 -4.95
N GLN A 153 -23.39 -1.93 -5.70
CA GLN A 153 -23.27 -1.95 -7.16
C GLN A 153 -24.21 -3.00 -7.77
#